data_606c9170098ce5539d8908dd255b7aab
#
_entry.id   606c9170098ce5539d8908dd255b7aab
#
_cell.length_a   1.000
_cell.length_b   1.000
_cell.length_c   1.000
_cell.angle_alpha   90.00
_cell.angle_beta   90.00
_cell.angle_gamma   90.00
#
_symmetry.space_group_name_H-M   'P 1'
#
loop_
_entity.id
_entity.type
_entity.pdbx_description
1 polymer ?
#
loop_
_entity_poly.entity_id
_entity_poly.type
_entity_poly.pdbx_seq_one_letter_code
_entity_poly.pdbx_strand_id
1 'polypeptide(L)'
;MAEVDRNAAALGVPRAKLMESSGNALARVVRDHCEPGGTVEMVCGRGNNAGDAFVAARFLTDYDVRVDLLGRPSTIRTEIARDNWDALAATDAETRVVRDSTALDLGDDPDLFVDAIVGTGVTGALREPAATAARTISTADAPVVAVDVPSGVDADTGATTADGENDLDGAGGLDVIAAGDLAAAQSAFVVAETVVTFHDAKPGLVELADRGVFELTVADIGIPTAAERRVGPGDLRPLDRRADSHKGDHGAVLVVGGGPYTGAPALAGRAAIRAGADLVRLAVPESVAAAVQGFDESLIVRSLDGDRVEPGHLPRLRELATAADTVVVGPGIGSDEATLTAVESLLADHDGTAVVDAEALSAVPAETDARLLCTPHRGEFAAMGGDPSGDAEARAERVAAFARETGSETTLLVKGPTDVISDGETTRLARTGNPGMTVGGTGDVLAGVAGALAARLSPTRAAAVAAWATGRAGDTAADRHGDGLAATDLLAALPDALRDTEAGA
;
A
#
# COMPACT_ATOMS: atom_id res chain seq x y z
N MET A 1 4.03 -0.13 -6.37
CA MET A 1 5.48 0.14 -6.45
C MET A 1 6.04 0.93 -5.27
N ALA A 2 5.67 2.20 -5.02
CA ALA A 2 6.32 3.02 -3.97
C ALA A 2 6.28 2.43 -2.53
N GLU A 3 5.32 1.58 -2.21
CA GLU A 3 5.25 0.82 -0.95
C GLU A 3 6.27 -0.33 -0.95
N VAL A 4 6.32 -1.06 -2.06
CA VAL A 4 7.26 -2.18 -2.26
C VAL A 4 8.70 -1.69 -2.25
N ASP A 5 8.99 -0.55 -2.89
CA ASP A 5 10.32 0.10 -2.86
C ASP A 5 10.78 0.40 -1.42
N ARG A 6 9.88 0.93 -0.57
CA ARG A 6 10.19 1.19 0.84
C ARG A 6 10.40 -0.09 1.64
N ASN A 7 9.57 -1.09 1.40
CA ASN A 7 9.74 -2.39 2.03
C ASN A 7 11.05 -3.05 1.59
N ALA A 8 11.44 -2.93 0.31
CA ALA A 8 12.72 -3.39 -0.21
C ALA A 8 13.89 -2.65 0.48
N ALA A 9 13.78 -1.33 0.64
CA ALA A 9 14.79 -0.53 1.34
C ALA A 9 14.96 -0.99 2.80
N ALA A 10 13.87 -1.25 3.51
CA ALA A 10 13.90 -1.80 4.86
C ALA A 10 14.52 -3.22 4.94
N LEU A 11 14.50 -3.95 3.83
CA LEU A 11 15.19 -5.24 3.69
C LEU A 11 16.66 -5.12 3.23
N GLY A 12 17.19 -3.90 3.10
CA GLY A 12 18.59 -3.62 2.71
C GLY A 12 18.82 -3.47 1.20
N VAL A 13 17.74 -3.30 0.42
CA VAL A 13 17.79 -2.99 -1.02
C VAL A 13 17.29 -1.57 -1.25
N PRO A 14 18.14 -0.53 -1.05
CA PRO A 14 17.74 0.86 -1.21
C PRO A 14 17.44 1.20 -2.67
N ARG A 15 16.63 2.23 -2.90
CA ARG A 15 16.19 2.70 -4.23
C ARG A 15 17.34 2.96 -5.20
N ALA A 16 18.50 3.41 -4.71
CA ALA A 16 19.68 3.61 -5.56
C ALA A 16 20.13 2.30 -6.23
N LYS A 17 20.06 1.15 -5.52
CA LYS A 17 20.36 -0.16 -6.12
C LYS A 17 19.30 -0.59 -7.13
N LEU A 18 18.04 -0.29 -6.87
CA LEU A 18 16.94 -0.58 -7.80
C LEU A 18 17.12 0.22 -9.09
N MET A 19 17.44 1.52 -9.01
CA MET A 19 17.70 2.38 -10.16
C MET A 19 18.94 1.94 -10.97
N GLU A 20 19.99 1.46 -10.31
CA GLU A 20 21.13 0.84 -11.02
C GLU A 20 20.72 -0.43 -11.78
N SER A 21 19.84 -1.24 -11.18
CA SER A 21 19.33 -2.45 -11.82
C SER A 21 18.40 -2.13 -12.98
N SER A 22 17.49 -1.16 -12.83
CA SER A 22 16.57 -0.74 -13.90
C SER A 22 17.31 -0.12 -15.08
N GLY A 23 18.28 0.76 -14.83
CA GLY A 23 19.10 1.35 -15.89
C GLY A 23 19.97 0.32 -16.61
N ASN A 24 20.52 -0.67 -15.90
CA ASN A 24 21.23 -1.78 -16.53
C ASN A 24 20.29 -2.66 -17.39
N ALA A 25 19.08 -2.90 -16.94
CA ALA A 25 18.08 -3.63 -17.71
C ALA A 25 17.67 -2.85 -18.98
N LEU A 26 17.43 -1.55 -18.86
CA LEU A 26 17.18 -0.67 -20.01
C LEU A 26 18.35 -0.72 -21.02
N ALA A 27 19.59 -0.63 -20.55
CA ALA A 27 20.77 -0.70 -21.42
C ALA A 27 20.87 -2.04 -22.18
N ARG A 28 20.36 -3.16 -21.61
CA ARG A 28 20.28 -4.44 -22.32
C ARG A 28 19.28 -4.37 -23.46
N VAL A 29 18.09 -3.84 -23.21
CA VAL A 29 17.07 -3.70 -24.25
C VAL A 29 17.54 -2.77 -25.36
N VAL A 30 18.21 -1.66 -25.03
CA VAL A 30 18.82 -0.79 -26.04
C VAL A 30 19.80 -1.57 -26.94
N ARG A 31 20.63 -2.45 -26.36
CA ARG A 31 21.57 -3.29 -27.14
C ARG A 31 20.88 -4.31 -28.04
N ASP A 32 19.66 -4.73 -27.70
CA ASP A 32 18.89 -5.65 -28.54
C ASP A 32 18.23 -4.94 -29.72
N HIS A 33 18.14 -3.58 -29.69
CA HIS A 33 17.47 -2.76 -30.72
C HIS A 33 18.42 -1.85 -31.51
N CYS A 34 19.65 -1.72 -31.09
CA CYS A 34 20.66 -0.88 -31.77
C CYS A 34 22.00 -1.61 -31.85
N GLU A 35 22.63 -1.58 -33.03
CA GLU A 35 23.94 -2.21 -33.23
C GLU A 35 25.05 -1.42 -32.52
N PRO A 36 26.14 -2.07 -32.06
CA PRO A 36 27.28 -1.36 -31.48
C PRO A 36 27.85 -0.29 -32.42
N GLY A 37 28.10 0.90 -31.90
CA GLY A 37 28.52 2.09 -32.66
C GLY A 37 27.37 2.93 -33.21
N GLY A 38 26.12 2.48 -33.03
CA GLY A 38 24.94 3.25 -33.40
C GLY A 38 24.67 4.44 -32.47
N THR A 39 23.90 5.39 -32.96
CA THR A 39 23.50 6.60 -32.22
C THR A 39 22.24 6.39 -31.47
N VAL A 40 22.27 6.58 -30.13
CA VAL A 40 21.13 6.48 -29.23
C VAL A 40 20.78 7.84 -28.65
N GLU A 41 19.62 8.37 -29.00
CA GLU A 41 19.09 9.64 -28.49
C GLU A 41 18.15 9.41 -27.33
N MET A 42 18.54 9.80 -26.11
CA MET A 42 17.74 9.63 -24.90
C MET A 42 17.06 10.94 -24.49
N VAL A 43 15.75 11.00 -24.57
CA VAL A 43 14.97 12.19 -24.19
C VAL A 43 14.43 12.02 -22.78
N CYS A 44 14.94 12.80 -21.85
CA CYS A 44 14.82 12.61 -20.42
C CYS A 44 14.06 13.74 -19.74
N GLY A 45 13.06 13.39 -18.92
CA GLY A 45 12.42 14.32 -18.03
C GLY A 45 13.21 14.60 -16.75
N ARG A 46 12.51 14.89 -15.64
CA ARG A 46 13.13 15.29 -14.36
C ARG A 46 12.75 14.37 -13.20
N GLY A 47 12.23 13.20 -13.48
CA GLY A 47 11.81 12.18 -12.49
C GLY A 47 12.77 11.01 -12.42
N ASN A 48 12.33 9.94 -11.75
CA ASN A 48 13.08 8.69 -11.62
C ASN A 48 13.26 8.00 -12.98
N ASN A 49 12.28 8.10 -13.86
CA ASN A 49 12.36 7.55 -15.22
C ASN A 49 13.59 8.06 -15.98
N ALA A 50 13.86 9.37 -15.88
CA ALA A 50 15.09 9.96 -16.39
C ALA A 50 16.33 9.41 -15.65
N GLY A 51 16.23 9.16 -14.34
CA GLY A 51 17.31 8.55 -13.56
C GLY A 51 17.72 7.17 -14.09
N ASP A 52 16.75 6.34 -14.47
CA ASP A 52 16.99 5.03 -15.08
C ASP A 52 17.73 5.17 -16.43
N ALA A 53 17.35 6.17 -17.26
CA ALA A 53 18.03 6.46 -18.51
C ALA A 53 19.46 7.01 -18.31
N PHE A 54 19.70 7.85 -17.28
CA PHE A 54 21.05 8.32 -16.96
C PHE A 54 21.97 7.18 -16.53
N VAL A 55 21.43 6.21 -15.80
CA VAL A 55 22.15 4.97 -15.47
C VAL A 55 22.42 4.16 -16.74
N ALA A 56 21.41 3.96 -17.59
CA ALA A 56 21.55 3.20 -18.83
C ALA A 56 22.63 3.79 -19.75
N ALA A 57 22.67 5.12 -19.90
CA ALA A 57 23.68 5.83 -20.69
C ALA A 57 25.13 5.49 -20.26
N ARG A 58 25.36 5.33 -18.93
CA ARG A 58 26.68 4.93 -18.42
C ARG A 58 27.10 3.50 -18.81
N PHE A 59 26.13 2.62 -19.07
CA PHE A 59 26.39 1.24 -19.50
C PHE A 59 26.56 1.09 -21.04
N LEU A 60 26.22 2.11 -21.83
CA LEU A 60 26.23 2.06 -23.29
C LEU A 60 27.53 2.63 -23.87
N THR A 61 28.67 2.18 -23.35
CA THR A 61 30.00 2.73 -23.73
C THR A 61 30.44 2.49 -25.19
N ASP A 62 29.81 1.52 -25.85
CA ASP A 62 30.11 1.17 -27.25
C ASP A 62 29.11 1.82 -28.22
N TYR A 63 28.36 2.84 -27.79
CA TYR A 63 27.35 3.57 -28.56
C TYR A 63 27.61 5.07 -28.51
N ASP A 64 27.14 5.79 -29.52
CA ASP A 64 27.11 7.26 -29.54
C ASP A 64 25.85 7.72 -28.82
N VAL A 65 25.94 7.91 -27.48
CA VAL A 65 24.81 8.25 -26.66
C VAL A 65 24.70 9.75 -26.46
N ARG A 66 23.50 10.30 -26.76
CA ARG A 66 23.13 11.70 -26.50
C ARG A 66 21.97 11.72 -25.50
N VAL A 67 22.07 12.59 -24.50
CA VAL A 67 21.05 12.70 -23.44
C VAL A 67 20.52 14.12 -23.36
N ASP A 68 19.24 14.27 -23.71
CA ASP A 68 18.49 15.52 -23.63
C ASP A 68 17.69 15.63 -22.35
N LEU A 69 18.12 16.49 -21.44
CA LEU A 69 17.36 16.79 -20.23
C LEU A 69 16.33 17.91 -20.49
N LEU A 70 15.04 17.57 -20.45
CA LEU A 70 13.93 18.52 -20.59
C LEU A 70 13.73 19.32 -19.30
N GLY A 71 14.55 20.35 -19.12
CA GLY A 71 14.55 21.22 -17.94
C GLY A 71 15.96 21.52 -17.44
N ARG A 72 16.08 22.06 -16.23
CA ARG A 72 17.38 22.36 -15.61
C ARG A 72 17.80 21.23 -14.68
N PRO A 73 19.09 20.87 -14.60
CA PRO A 73 19.58 19.86 -13.65
C PRO A 73 19.14 20.13 -12.20
N SER A 74 19.17 21.40 -11.77
CA SER A 74 18.72 21.80 -10.44
C SER A 74 17.22 21.56 -10.16
N THR A 75 16.43 21.22 -11.17
CA THR A 75 15.00 20.92 -11.05
C THR A 75 14.68 19.42 -11.17
N ILE A 76 15.69 18.57 -11.22
CA ILE A 76 15.51 17.12 -11.10
C ILE A 76 14.91 16.84 -9.71
N ARG A 77 13.81 16.08 -9.69
CA ARG A 77 12.92 16.00 -8.53
C ARG A 77 13.46 15.16 -7.40
N THR A 78 14.16 14.07 -7.70
CA THR A 78 14.67 13.14 -6.71
C THR A 78 16.20 13.23 -6.61
N GLU A 79 16.72 13.04 -5.40
CA GLU A 79 18.15 13.05 -5.14
C GLU A 79 18.85 11.97 -5.94
N ILE A 80 18.30 10.75 -5.96
CA ILE A 80 18.88 9.61 -6.71
C ILE A 80 19.01 9.90 -8.20
N ALA A 81 17.99 10.49 -8.83
CA ALA A 81 18.07 10.85 -10.23
C ALA A 81 19.06 12.00 -10.48
N ARG A 82 19.18 12.93 -9.52
CA ARG A 82 20.18 14.04 -9.60
C ARG A 82 21.59 13.50 -9.48
N ASP A 83 21.85 12.60 -8.54
CA ASP A 83 23.16 11.96 -8.38
C ASP A 83 23.57 11.20 -9.64
N ASN A 84 22.64 10.52 -10.30
CA ASN A 84 22.90 9.81 -11.56
C ASN A 84 23.12 10.78 -12.74
N TRP A 85 22.42 11.92 -12.76
CA TRP A 85 22.73 12.99 -13.74
C TRP A 85 24.13 13.55 -13.53
N ASP A 86 24.50 13.89 -12.31
CA ASP A 86 25.81 14.46 -11.98
C ASP A 86 26.94 13.44 -12.29
N ALA A 87 26.71 12.18 -12.03
CA ALA A 87 27.64 11.10 -12.39
C ALA A 87 27.80 10.97 -13.91
N LEU A 88 26.69 11.02 -14.68
CA LEU A 88 26.73 10.98 -16.14
C LEU A 88 27.41 12.21 -16.72
N ALA A 89 27.06 13.42 -16.24
CA ALA A 89 27.64 14.67 -16.71
C ALA A 89 29.14 14.81 -16.39
N ALA A 90 29.69 13.99 -15.50
CA ALA A 90 31.14 13.91 -15.23
C ALA A 90 31.88 12.94 -16.19
N THR A 91 31.17 12.24 -17.07
CA THR A 91 31.73 11.37 -18.10
C THR A 91 31.90 12.14 -19.44
N ASP A 92 32.39 11.44 -20.47
CA ASP A 92 32.49 11.96 -21.85
C ASP A 92 31.14 11.84 -22.60
N ALA A 93 30.03 11.45 -21.97
CA ALA A 93 28.71 11.33 -22.60
C ALA A 93 28.19 12.72 -23.04
N GLU A 94 27.63 12.79 -24.23
CA GLU A 94 27.04 14.03 -24.72
C GLU A 94 25.71 14.32 -23.95
N THR A 95 25.71 15.41 -23.18
CA THR A 95 24.52 15.83 -22.41
C THR A 95 24.09 17.23 -22.81
N ARG A 96 22.80 17.42 -23.08
CA ARG A 96 22.21 18.71 -23.45
C ARG A 96 21.07 19.09 -22.50
N VAL A 97 20.88 20.39 -22.32
CA VAL A 97 19.82 20.94 -21.44
C VAL A 97 18.82 21.70 -22.30
N VAL A 98 17.64 21.11 -22.47
CA VAL A 98 16.52 21.67 -23.27
C VAL A 98 15.56 22.39 -22.32
N ARG A 99 15.49 23.72 -22.37
CA ARG A 99 14.70 24.54 -21.46
C ARG A 99 13.30 24.88 -21.98
N ASP A 100 13.14 24.90 -23.29
CA ASP A 100 11.89 25.17 -23.97
C ASP A 100 11.87 24.46 -25.34
N SER A 101 10.69 24.39 -25.97
CA SER A 101 10.48 23.64 -27.20
C SER A 101 11.31 24.19 -28.39
N THR A 102 11.70 25.46 -28.35
CA THR A 102 12.51 26.07 -29.45
C THR A 102 13.98 25.65 -29.38
N ALA A 103 14.44 25.16 -28.23
CA ALA A 103 15.79 24.65 -28.04
C ALA A 103 15.86 23.11 -28.19
N LEU A 104 14.75 22.48 -28.53
CA LEU A 104 14.70 21.04 -28.80
C LEU A 104 15.30 20.79 -30.21
N ASP A 105 16.42 20.09 -30.23
CA ASP A 105 17.12 19.68 -31.43
C ASP A 105 17.45 18.19 -31.27
N LEU A 106 16.50 17.34 -31.57
CA LEU A 106 16.71 15.88 -31.61
C LEU A 106 17.43 15.58 -32.92
N GLY A 107 18.52 14.79 -32.87
CA GLY A 107 19.37 14.49 -34.02
C GLY A 107 18.57 14.08 -35.26
N ASP A 108 19.12 14.42 -36.44
CA ASP A 108 18.40 14.27 -37.72
C ASP A 108 18.05 12.80 -38.06
N ASP A 109 18.76 11.80 -37.51
CA ASP A 109 18.54 10.39 -37.84
C ASP A 109 19.26 9.48 -36.79
N PRO A 110 18.83 9.42 -35.53
CA PRO A 110 19.42 8.45 -34.59
C PRO A 110 18.99 7.03 -34.98
N ASP A 111 19.81 6.03 -34.63
CA ASP A 111 19.47 4.63 -34.84
C ASP A 111 18.38 4.14 -33.82
N LEU A 112 18.25 4.84 -32.69
CA LEU A 112 17.26 4.52 -31.64
C LEU A 112 16.93 5.74 -30.80
N PHE A 113 15.64 5.96 -30.52
CA PHE A 113 15.19 6.85 -29.46
C PHE A 113 14.90 6.09 -28.17
N VAL A 114 15.22 6.71 -27.02
CA VAL A 114 14.78 6.28 -25.70
C VAL A 114 13.90 7.35 -25.09
N ASP A 115 12.62 7.02 -24.88
CA ASP A 115 11.65 7.87 -24.16
C ASP A 115 11.76 7.65 -22.65
N ALA A 116 12.36 8.62 -21.96
CA ALA A 116 12.43 8.68 -20.50
C ALA A 116 11.86 10.02 -19.97
N ILE A 117 10.86 10.59 -20.66
CA ILE A 117 10.31 11.91 -20.37
C ILE A 117 9.48 11.86 -19.08
N VAL A 118 8.47 10.97 -19.01
CA VAL A 118 7.64 10.78 -17.82
C VAL A 118 7.35 9.29 -17.62
N GLY A 119 7.20 8.88 -16.35
CA GLY A 119 6.76 7.53 -15.96
C GLY A 119 5.41 7.57 -15.25
N THR A 120 5.04 6.50 -14.56
CA THR A 120 3.74 6.28 -13.86
C THR A 120 3.32 7.37 -12.84
N GLY A 121 4.24 8.23 -12.40
CA GLY A 121 3.96 9.27 -11.39
C GLY A 121 3.39 10.58 -11.92
N VAL A 122 3.02 10.67 -13.21
CA VAL A 122 2.52 11.90 -13.83
C VAL A 122 1.08 11.70 -14.30
N THR A 123 0.19 12.61 -13.91
CA THR A 123 -1.19 12.68 -14.34
C THR A 123 -1.44 13.95 -15.16
N GLY A 124 -2.36 13.89 -16.12
CA GLY A 124 -2.74 14.99 -17.00
C GLY A 124 -1.82 15.13 -18.23
N ALA A 125 -2.24 15.97 -19.16
CA ALA A 125 -1.57 16.18 -20.46
C ALA A 125 -0.08 16.59 -20.33
N LEU A 126 0.76 16.10 -21.23
CA LEU A 126 2.13 16.53 -21.33
C LEU A 126 2.22 18.03 -21.62
N ARG A 127 3.08 18.73 -20.88
CA ARG A 127 3.34 20.17 -21.04
C ARG A 127 4.63 20.38 -21.82
N GLU A 128 4.79 21.56 -22.42
CA GLU A 128 6.03 21.93 -23.11
C GLU A 128 7.24 21.97 -22.12
N PRO A 129 8.41 21.53 -22.54
CA PRO A 129 8.81 21.04 -23.89
C PRO A 129 8.53 19.54 -24.13
N ALA A 130 8.03 18.80 -23.11
CA ALA A 130 7.80 17.35 -23.19
C ALA A 130 6.76 16.98 -24.27
N ALA A 131 5.71 17.79 -24.45
CA ALA A 131 4.71 17.55 -25.48
C ALA A 131 5.28 17.65 -26.91
N THR A 132 6.15 18.62 -27.17
CA THR A 132 6.85 18.73 -28.45
C THR A 132 7.81 17.56 -28.64
N ALA A 133 8.59 17.21 -27.61
CA ALA A 133 9.52 16.08 -27.67
C ALA A 133 8.79 14.76 -27.99
N ALA A 134 7.69 14.48 -27.30
CA ALA A 134 6.90 13.27 -27.54
C ALA A 134 6.39 13.18 -28.99
N ARG A 135 5.86 14.29 -29.54
CA ARG A 135 5.43 14.32 -30.95
C ARG A 135 6.59 14.12 -31.91
N THR A 136 7.75 14.74 -31.67
CA THR A 136 8.94 14.63 -32.54
C THR A 136 9.41 13.17 -32.56
N ILE A 137 9.57 12.53 -31.40
CA ILE A 137 9.96 11.11 -31.30
C ILE A 137 8.97 10.21 -32.03
N SER A 138 7.66 10.41 -31.81
CA SER A 138 6.61 9.56 -32.40
C SER A 138 6.43 9.72 -33.91
N THR A 139 6.99 10.76 -34.49
CA THR A 139 6.92 10.99 -35.93
C THR A 139 8.24 10.72 -36.65
N ALA A 140 9.28 10.33 -35.94
CA ALA A 140 10.59 9.94 -36.50
C ALA A 140 10.51 8.54 -37.13
N ASP A 141 11.39 8.28 -38.06
CA ASP A 141 11.51 6.96 -38.70
C ASP A 141 12.32 5.96 -37.84
N ALA A 142 13.01 6.43 -36.80
CA ALA A 142 13.81 5.61 -35.91
C ALA A 142 12.96 4.87 -34.87
N PRO A 143 13.29 3.63 -34.49
CA PRO A 143 12.58 2.89 -33.44
C PRO A 143 12.63 3.59 -32.08
N VAL A 144 11.61 3.33 -31.23
CA VAL A 144 11.48 3.96 -29.92
C VAL A 144 11.37 2.91 -28.83
N VAL A 145 12.25 2.98 -27.84
CA VAL A 145 12.16 2.24 -26.57
C VAL A 145 11.66 3.17 -25.48
N ALA A 146 10.48 2.90 -24.91
CA ALA A 146 9.94 3.67 -23.80
C ALA A 146 10.32 3.05 -22.44
N VAL A 147 10.68 3.92 -21.49
CA VAL A 147 11.11 3.54 -20.14
C VAL A 147 9.90 3.59 -19.21
N ASP A 148 9.59 2.49 -18.57
CA ASP A 148 8.51 2.26 -17.61
C ASP A 148 7.10 2.34 -18.22
N VAL A 149 6.78 3.44 -18.89
CA VAL A 149 5.52 3.71 -19.62
C VAL A 149 5.83 4.62 -20.81
N PRO A 150 5.21 4.47 -21.98
CA PRO A 150 5.30 5.49 -23.02
C PRO A 150 4.78 6.83 -22.50
N SER A 151 5.55 7.90 -22.69
CA SER A 151 5.18 9.20 -22.12
C SER A 151 3.86 9.71 -22.68
N GLY A 152 2.94 10.12 -21.79
CA GLY A 152 1.58 10.54 -22.15
C GLY A 152 0.55 9.41 -22.13
N VAL A 153 0.95 8.17 -21.80
CA VAL A 153 0.07 7.00 -21.61
C VAL A 153 -0.14 6.75 -20.11
N ASP A 154 -1.36 6.48 -19.71
CA ASP A 154 -1.69 6.07 -18.35
C ASP A 154 -1.41 4.57 -18.16
N ALA A 155 -0.63 4.23 -17.15
CA ALA A 155 -0.16 2.87 -16.93
C ALA A 155 -1.26 1.89 -16.51
N ASP A 156 -2.32 2.38 -15.87
CA ASP A 156 -3.40 1.54 -15.32
C ASP A 156 -4.49 1.30 -16.38
N THR A 157 -4.79 2.32 -17.19
CA THR A 157 -5.90 2.27 -18.18
C THR A 157 -5.42 2.05 -19.61
N GLY A 158 -4.16 2.35 -19.93
CA GLY A 158 -3.64 2.36 -21.31
C GLY A 158 -4.14 3.52 -22.18
N ALA A 159 -4.93 4.43 -21.62
CA ALA A 159 -5.46 5.62 -22.32
C ALA A 159 -4.46 6.80 -22.28
N THR A 160 -4.80 7.93 -22.94
CA THR A 160 -3.97 9.13 -22.79
C THR A 160 -4.11 9.74 -21.40
N THR A 161 -3.03 10.30 -20.87
CA THR A 161 -3.06 10.93 -19.52
C THR A 161 -3.94 12.19 -19.43
N ALA A 162 -4.45 12.70 -20.56
CA ALA A 162 -5.36 13.86 -20.62
C ALA A 162 -6.83 13.49 -20.49
N ASP A 163 -7.17 12.23 -20.74
CA ASP A 163 -8.57 11.76 -20.76
C ASP A 163 -9.16 11.59 -19.35
N GLY A 164 -8.52 12.17 -18.32
CA GLY A 164 -8.80 12.04 -16.89
C GLY A 164 -10.28 12.00 -16.51
N GLU A 165 -10.57 11.24 -15.46
CA GLU A 165 -11.80 11.05 -14.63
C GLU A 165 -13.20 11.19 -15.25
N ASN A 166 -13.38 11.78 -16.44
CA ASN A 166 -14.70 12.04 -17.05
C ASN A 166 -15.09 11.06 -18.16
N ASP A 167 -14.21 10.18 -18.61
CA ASP A 167 -14.51 9.17 -19.61
C ASP A 167 -14.26 7.77 -19.04
N LEU A 168 -15.09 7.36 -18.07
CA LEU A 168 -15.07 6.02 -17.46
C LEU A 168 -15.44 4.90 -18.45
N ASP A 169 -15.84 5.22 -19.66
CA ASP A 169 -16.06 4.28 -20.75
C ASP A 169 -14.81 4.01 -21.61
N GLY A 170 -13.63 4.44 -21.15
CA GLY A 170 -12.24 4.06 -21.48
C GLY A 170 -11.85 3.60 -22.89
N ALA A 171 -12.79 3.24 -23.73
CA ALA A 171 -12.53 2.65 -25.05
C ALA A 171 -11.94 3.65 -26.06
N GLY A 172 -12.30 4.92 -25.98
CA GLY A 172 -11.87 5.93 -26.96
C GLY A 172 -10.39 6.26 -26.88
N GLY A 173 -9.87 6.50 -25.67
CA GLY A 173 -8.47 6.86 -25.46
C GLY A 173 -7.49 5.70 -25.73
N LEU A 174 -7.87 4.49 -25.35
CA LEU A 174 -7.12 3.27 -25.63
C LEU A 174 -7.02 2.98 -27.14
N ASP A 175 -8.11 3.16 -27.87
CA ASP A 175 -8.15 2.93 -29.32
C ASP A 175 -7.28 3.95 -30.08
N VAL A 176 -7.21 5.20 -29.60
CA VAL A 176 -6.34 6.25 -30.19
C VAL A 176 -4.86 5.88 -30.06
N ILE A 177 -4.45 5.37 -28.87
CA ILE A 177 -3.06 4.91 -28.66
C ILE A 177 -2.80 3.65 -29.47
N ALA A 178 -3.71 2.69 -29.48
CA ALA A 178 -3.58 1.46 -30.25
C ALA A 178 -3.49 1.70 -31.76
N ALA A 179 -4.12 2.78 -32.26
CA ALA A 179 -4.00 3.20 -33.66
C ALA A 179 -2.77 4.07 -33.95
N GLY A 180 -2.03 4.52 -32.91
CA GLY A 180 -0.93 5.49 -33.07
C GLY A 180 -1.40 6.86 -33.63
N ASP A 181 -2.68 7.21 -33.48
CA ASP A 181 -3.27 8.42 -34.07
C ASP A 181 -3.02 9.65 -33.20
N LEU A 182 -1.83 10.24 -33.37
CA LEU A 182 -1.44 11.48 -32.70
C LEU A 182 -2.35 12.67 -33.01
N ALA A 183 -3.03 12.65 -34.15
CA ALA A 183 -3.91 13.75 -34.56
C ALA A 183 -5.29 13.68 -33.89
N ALA A 184 -5.77 12.48 -33.59
CA ALA A 184 -7.01 12.25 -32.85
C ALA A 184 -6.83 12.38 -31.34
N ALA A 185 -5.59 12.30 -30.82
CA ALA A 185 -5.31 12.40 -29.40
C ALA A 185 -5.55 13.82 -28.86
N GLN A 186 -6.21 13.92 -27.71
CA GLN A 186 -6.39 15.21 -27.01
C GLN A 186 -5.06 15.74 -26.44
N SER A 187 -4.09 14.86 -26.19
CA SER A 187 -2.74 15.21 -25.72
C SER A 187 -1.66 14.48 -26.51
N ALA A 188 -0.43 15.00 -26.43
CA ALA A 188 0.72 14.31 -26.97
C ALA A 188 1.04 13.04 -26.16
N PHE A 189 1.40 11.98 -26.85
CA PHE A 189 1.94 10.75 -26.28
C PHE A 189 3.04 10.19 -27.17
N VAL A 190 3.85 9.28 -26.64
CA VAL A 190 4.91 8.61 -27.40
C VAL A 190 4.37 7.30 -27.98
N VAL A 191 4.60 7.11 -29.28
CA VAL A 191 4.41 5.83 -29.98
C VAL A 191 5.73 5.07 -29.89
N ALA A 192 5.75 3.97 -29.15
CA ALA A 192 6.94 3.14 -28.96
C ALA A 192 6.75 1.76 -29.60
N GLU A 193 7.84 1.16 -30.09
CA GLU A 193 7.85 -0.24 -30.53
C GLU A 193 8.12 -1.19 -29.37
N THR A 194 8.86 -0.75 -28.36
CA THR A 194 9.18 -1.54 -27.18
C THR A 194 9.01 -0.71 -25.92
N VAL A 195 8.39 -1.32 -24.90
CA VAL A 195 8.27 -0.74 -23.56
C VAL A 195 9.02 -1.61 -22.56
N VAL A 196 9.95 -1.02 -21.81
CA VAL A 196 10.65 -1.69 -20.71
C VAL A 196 10.06 -1.21 -19.40
N THR A 197 9.27 -2.05 -18.77
CA THR A 197 8.71 -1.77 -17.45
C THR A 197 9.42 -2.58 -16.37
N PHE A 198 9.39 -2.11 -15.12
CA PHE A 198 10.22 -2.67 -14.05
C PHE A 198 9.37 -3.42 -13.02
N HIS A 199 9.86 -4.58 -12.61
CA HIS A 199 9.33 -5.47 -11.58
C HIS A 199 8.01 -6.13 -11.97
N ASP A 200 6.93 -5.35 -12.19
CA ASP A 200 5.61 -5.84 -12.56
C ASP A 200 5.06 -5.14 -13.81
N ALA A 201 4.32 -5.90 -14.62
CA ALA A 201 3.54 -5.36 -15.72
C ALA A 201 2.36 -4.52 -15.18
N LYS A 202 2.16 -3.34 -15.77
CA LYS A 202 1.03 -2.49 -15.43
C LYS A 202 -0.19 -2.88 -16.29
N PRO A 203 -1.43 -2.86 -15.73
CA PRO A 203 -2.61 -3.38 -16.44
C PRO A 203 -2.83 -2.75 -17.82
N GLY A 204 -2.75 -1.43 -17.94
CA GLY A 204 -2.91 -0.73 -19.22
C GLY A 204 -1.83 -1.07 -20.23
N LEU A 205 -0.59 -1.36 -19.79
CA LEU A 205 0.48 -1.79 -20.69
C LEU A 205 0.27 -3.22 -21.20
N VAL A 206 -0.23 -4.12 -20.35
CA VAL A 206 -0.58 -5.49 -20.75
C VAL A 206 -1.68 -5.45 -21.81
N GLU A 207 -2.73 -4.67 -21.61
CA GLU A 207 -3.85 -4.52 -22.56
C GLU A 207 -3.35 -4.00 -23.93
N LEU A 208 -2.46 -2.99 -23.94
CA LEU A 208 -1.89 -2.45 -25.19
C LEU A 208 -0.95 -3.46 -25.87
N ALA A 209 -0.13 -4.17 -25.11
CA ALA A 209 0.75 -5.21 -25.65
C ALA A 209 -0.04 -6.37 -26.23
N ASP A 210 -1.12 -6.83 -25.59
CA ASP A 210 -2.03 -7.87 -26.09
C ASP A 210 -2.71 -7.44 -27.39
N ARG A 211 -2.91 -6.14 -27.62
CA ARG A 211 -3.40 -5.58 -28.88
C ARG A 211 -2.30 -5.43 -29.94
N GLY A 212 -1.04 -5.75 -29.61
CA GLY A 212 0.10 -5.66 -30.53
C GLY A 212 0.60 -4.26 -30.80
N VAL A 213 0.38 -3.30 -29.86
CA VAL A 213 0.81 -1.89 -30.01
C VAL A 213 2.32 -1.79 -29.86
N PHE A 214 2.91 -2.54 -28.94
CA PHE A 214 4.36 -2.58 -28.70
C PHE A 214 4.76 -3.94 -28.10
N GLU A 215 6.04 -4.25 -28.12
CA GLU A 215 6.62 -5.34 -27.35
C GLU A 215 6.81 -4.90 -25.89
N LEU A 216 6.28 -5.68 -24.92
CA LEU A 216 6.40 -5.38 -23.49
C LEU A 216 7.47 -6.27 -22.85
N THR A 217 8.53 -5.64 -22.35
CA THR A 217 9.57 -6.30 -21.55
C THR A 217 9.41 -5.94 -20.08
N VAL A 218 9.14 -6.95 -19.24
CA VAL A 218 9.11 -6.77 -17.78
C VAL A 218 10.48 -7.14 -17.21
N ALA A 219 11.25 -6.14 -16.79
CA ALA A 219 12.58 -6.36 -16.27
C ALA A 219 12.60 -6.59 -14.77
N ASP A 220 13.22 -7.71 -14.34
CA ASP A 220 13.53 -7.95 -12.93
C ASP A 220 14.67 -7.00 -12.50
N ILE A 221 14.37 -6.15 -11.51
CA ILE A 221 15.32 -5.16 -10.97
C ILE A 221 15.85 -5.55 -9.59
N GLY A 222 15.57 -6.78 -9.13
CA GLY A 222 16.07 -7.32 -7.88
C GLY A 222 15.28 -6.91 -6.64
N ILE A 223 14.00 -6.60 -6.79
CA ILE A 223 13.10 -6.43 -5.64
C ILE A 223 12.85 -7.81 -5.02
N PRO A 224 13.19 -8.02 -3.73
CA PRO A 224 12.93 -9.30 -3.12
C PRO A 224 11.42 -9.55 -2.99
N THR A 225 10.93 -10.73 -3.33
CA THR A 225 9.52 -11.14 -3.08
C THR A 225 9.08 -10.89 -1.63
N ALA A 226 10.05 -10.91 -0.69
CA ALA A 226 9.77 -10.54 0.71
C ALA A 226 9.29 -9.10 0.88
N ALA A 227 9.62 -8.17 -0.02
CA ALA A 227 9.16 -6.77 0.04
C ALA A 227 7.66 -6.64 -0.26
N GLU A 228 7.12 -7.55 -1.05
CA GLU A 228 5.68 -7.63 -1.37
C GLU A 228 4.92 -8.42 -0.30
N ARG A 229 5.48 -9.58 0.10
CA ARG A 229 4.81 -10.50 1.01
C ARG A 229 4.87 -10.08 2.46
N ARG A 230 5.92 -9.36 2.89
CA ARG A 230 6.06 -8.89 4.27
C ARG A 230 5.53 -7.48 4.43
N VAL A 231 4.82 -7.29 5.52
CA VAL A 231 4.41 -5.96 5.95
C VAL A 231 5.62 -5.17 6.42
N GLY A 232 5.71 -3.93 6.01
CA GLY A 232 6.84 -3.06 6.32
C GLY A 232 6.49 -1.58 6.36
N PRO A 233 7.48 -0.68 6.43
CA PRO A 233 7.25 0.76 6.55
C PRO A 233 6.56 1.37 5.34
N GLY A 234 6.62 0.73 4.16
CA GLY A 234 5.89 1.17 2.98
C GLY A 234 4.37 1.14 3.16
N ASP A 235 3.87 0.19 3.94
CA ASP A 235 2.44 0.01 4.19
C ASP A 235 1.83 1.15 5.04
N LEU A 236 2.64 2.01 5.69
CA LEU A 236 2.19 3.17 6.48
C LEU A 236 1.78 4.39 5.65
N ARG A 237 2.20 4.48 4.37
CA ARG A 237 1.97 5.67 3.53
C ARG A 237 0.53 6.19 3.48
N PRO A 238 -0.52 5.35 3.47
CA PRO A 238 -1.91 5.82 3.45
C PRO A 238 -2.39 6.46 4.74
N LEU A 239 -1.57 6.43 5.80
CA LEU A 239 -1.96 6.95 7.12
C LEU A 239 -1.75 8.44 7.31
N ASP A 240 -1.07 9.12 6.38
CA ASP A 240 -0.79 10.55 6.48
C ASP A 240 -2.08 11.36 6.57
N ARG A 241 -2.15 12.24 7.59
CA ARG A 241 -3.26 13.17 7.76
C ARG A 241 -3.09 14.37 6.85
N ARG A 242 -4.13 14.72 6.12
CA ARG A 242 -4.14 15.95 5.34
C ARG A 242 -4.18 17.17 6.27
N ALA A 243 -3.52 18.26 5.86
CA ALA A 243 -3.44 19.48 6.65
C ALA A 243 -4.81 20.17 6.87
N ASP A 244 -5.78 19.88 6.00
CA ASP A 244 -7.15 20.39 6.02
C ASP A 244 -8.15 19.42 6.68
N SER A 245 -7.68 18.37 7.35
CA SER A 245 -8.53 17.37 8.00
C SER A 245 -9.32 17.93 9.18
N HIS A 246 -10.55 17.45 9.37
CA HIS A 246 -11.46 17.82 10.45
C HIS A 246 -11.78 16.61 11.33
N LYS A 247 -12.40 16.85 12.47
CA LYS A 247 -12.89 15.79 13.37
C LYS A 247 -13.96 14.95 12.66
N GLY A 248 -13.73 13.65 12.60
CA GLY A 248 -14.56 12.66 11.91
C GLY A 248 -13.93 12.10 10.64
N ASP A 249 -12.91 12.76 10.07
CA ASP A 249 -12.26 12.32 8.82
C ASP A 249 -11.36 11.08 9.02
N HIS A 250 -10.99 10.77 10.27
CA HIS A 250 -10.07 9.69 10.61
C HIS A 250 -10.72 8.55 11.41
N GLY A 251 -12.04 8.51 11.40
CA GLY A 251 -12.84 7.39 11.85
C GLY A 251 -13.39 7.50 13.27
N ALA A 252 -14.59 6.99 13.40
CA ALA A 252 -15.28 6.74 14.66
C ALA A 252 -15.31 5.23 14.93
N VAL A 253 -14.81 4.80 16.09
CA VAL A 253 -14.73 3.40 16.50
C VAL A 253 -15.70 3.14 17.64
N LEU A 254 -16.50 2.06 17.52
CA LEU A 254 -17.27 1.50 18.61
C LEU A 254 -16.58 0.23 19.12
N VAL A 255 -16.26 0.17 20.40
CA VAL A 255 -15.80 -1.06 21.05
C VAL A 255 -16.97 -1.65 21.85
N VAL A 256 -17.35 -2.87 21.53
CA VAL A 256 -18.36 -3.66 22.29
C VAL A 256 -17.61 -4.73 23.07
N GLY A 257 -17.59 -4.61 24.38
CA GLY A 257 -16.81 -5.51 25.21
C GLY A 257 -17.08 -5.34 26.71
N GLY A 258 -16.25 -5.99 27.51
CA GLY A 258 -16.42 -5.97 28.96
C GLY A 258 -17.56 -6.86 29.46
N GLY A 259 -17.60 -7.05 30.76
CA GLY A 259 -18.46 -7.96 31.50
C GLY A 259 -17.62 -8.58 32.60
N PRO A 260 -17.10 -9.80 32.40
CA PRO A 260 -16.19 -10.39 33.39
C PRO A 260 -14.82 -9.67 33.47
N TYR A 261 -14.44 -8.96 32.44
CA TYR A 261 -13.13 -8.24 32.38
C TYR A 261 -13.32 -6.75 32.09
N THR A 262 -12.68 -5.90 32.89
CA THR A 262 -12.77 -4.43 32.78
C THR A 262 -11.65 -3.80 31.97
N GLY A 263 -10.45 -4.39 31.97
CA GLY A 263 -9.25 -3.82 31.34
C GLY A 263 -9.24 -3.93 29.82
N ALA A 264 -9.72 -5.03 29.27
CA ALA A 264 -9.68 -5.37 27.85
C ALA A 264 -10.38 -4.30 26.96
N PRO A 265 -11.64 -3.90 27.19
CA PRO A 265 -12.27 -2.88 26.35
C PRO A 265 -11.61 -1.51 26.50
N ALA A 266 -11.04 -1.17 27.66
CA ALA A 266 -10.30 0.06 27.85
C ALA A 266 -8.96 0.06 27.07
N LEU A 267 -8.23 -1.08 27.06
CA LEU A 267 -7.01 -1.23 26.26
C LEU A 267 -7.30 -1.09 24.76
N ALA A 268 -8.35 -1.76 24.27
CA ALA A 268 -8.77 -1.63 22.88
C ALA A 268 -9.17 -0.19 22.52
N GLY A 269 -9.97 0.47 23.36
CA GLY A 269 -10.36 1.87 23.14
C GLY A 269 -9.19 2.82 23.14
N ARG A 270 -8.26 2.71 24.10
CA ARG A 270 -7.05 3.53 24.16
C ARG A 270 -6.11 3.27 22.99
N ALA A 271 -5.99 2.01 22.56
CA ALA A 271 -5.23 1.65 21.38
C ALA A 271 -5.81 2.27 20.11
N ALA A 272 -7.13 2.28 19.96
CA ALA A 272 -7.79 2.94 18.83
C ALA A 272 -7.50 4.46 18.80
N ILE A 273 -7.52 5.15 19.95
CA ILE A 273 -7.14 6.57 20.05
C ILE A 273 -5.67 6.75 19.63
N ARG A 274 -4.75 5.90 20.14
CA ARG A 274 -3.33 5.95 19.82
C ARG A 274 -3.01 5.62 18.36
N ALA A 275 -3.88 4.83 17.72
CA ALA A 275 -3.80 4.53 16.29
C ALA A 275 -4.47 5.61 15.41
N GLY A 276 -4.99 6.68 16.01
CA GLY A 276 -5.43 7.88 15.30
C GLY A 276 -6.93 7.95 15.02
N ALA A 277 -7.77 7.15 15.66
CA ALA A 277 -9.22 7.36 15.61
C ALA A 277 -9.61 8.71 16.22
N ASP A 278 -10.51 9.44 15.57
CA ASP A 278 -10.99 10.74 16.04
C ASP A 278 -12.01 10.63 17.18
N LEU A 279 -12.74 9.52 17.22
CA LEU A 279 -13.79 9.29 18.20
C LEU A 279 -13.84 7.81 18.59
N VAL A 280 -13.78 7.51 19.88
CA VAL A 280 -13.88 6.15 20.39
C VAL A 280 -14.99 6.06 21.43
N ARG A 281 -15.99 5.22 21.15
CA ARG A 281 -17.09 4.88 22.06
C ARG A 281 -16.93 3.44 22.52
N LEU A 282 -17.25 3.19 23.79
CA LEU A 282 -17.22 1.86 24.37
C LEU A 282 -18.62 1.51 24.87
N ALA A 283 -19.25 0.50 24.29
CA ALA A 283 -20.49 -0.09 24.83
C ALA A 283 -20.11 -1.24 25.76
N VAL A 284 -20.30 -1.02 27.04
CA VAL A 284 -19.93 -1.98 28.11
C VAL A 284 -21.06 -2.15 29.13
N PRO A 285 -21.15 -3.31 29.81
CA PRO A 285 -22.11 -3.49 30.89
C PRO A 285 -21.98 -2.45 32.00
N GLU A 286 -23.11 -2.08 32.62
CA GLU A 286 -23.19 -1.08 33.70
C GLU A 286 -22.25 -1.44 34.86
N SER A 287 -22.17 -2.72 35.20
CA SER A 287 -21.31 -3.24 36.28
C SER A 287 -19.83 -2.84 36.15
N VAL A 288 -19.34 -2.60 34.93
CA VAL A 288 -17.95 -2.25 34.66
C VAL A 288 -17.76 -0.83 34.08
N ALA A 289 -18.84 -0.14 33.72
CA ALA A 289 -18.81 1.13 33.03
C ALA A 289 -17.98 2.22 33.75
N ALA A 290 -18.18 2.36 35.07
CA ALA A 290 -17.45 3.34 35.86
C ALA A 290 -15.94 3.05 35.94
N ALA A 291 -15.55 1.77 36.03
CA ALA A 291 -14.16 1.35 36.04
C ALA A 291 -13.49 1.62 34.68
N VAL A 292 -14.19 1.27 33.59
CA VAL A 292 -13.71 1.49 32.21
C VAL A 292 -13.53 2.99 31.93
N GLN A 293 -14.49 3.84 32.32
CA GLN A 293 -14.38 5.30 32.16
C GLN A 293 -13.21 5.86 32.98
N GLY A 294 -12.89 5.25 34.12
CA GLY A 294 -11.77 5.70 34.98
C GLY A 294 -10.36 5.43 34.43
N PHE A 295 -10.21 4.64 33.38
CA PHE A 295 -8.90 4.35 32.80
C PHE A 295 -8.35 5.46 31.88
N ASP A 296 -9.25 6.25 31.22
CA ASP A 296 -8.81 7.34 30.33
C ASP A 296 -9.96 8.33 30.07
N GLU A 297 -9.68 9.62 30.17
CA GLU A 297 -10.65 10.71 29.96
C GLU A 297 -11.10 10.85 28.48
N SER A 298 -10.36 10.29 27.55
CA SER A 298 -10.66 10.36 26.12
C SER A 298 -11.69 9.29 25.70
N LEU A 299 -11.97 8.32 26.55
CA LEU A 299 -12.95 7.26 26.28
C LEU A 299 -14.39 7.77 26.51
N ILE A 300 -15.28 7.42 25.58
CA ILE A 300 -16.71 7.76 25.71
C ILE A 300 -17.49 6.49 26.01
N VAL A 301 -17.71 6.23 27.29
CA VAL A 301 -18.43 5.02 27.74
C VAL A 301 -19.93 5.18 27.55
N ARG A 302 -20.55 4.13 27.03
CA ARG A 302 -22.00 3.92 26.86
C ARG A 302 -22.38 2.68 27.64
N SER A 303 -23.03 2.90 28.78
CA SER A 303 -23.47 1.84 29.68
C SER A 303 -24.64 1.05 29.08
N LEU A 304 -24.56 -0.26 29.20
CA LEU A 304 -25.62 -1.22 28.91
C LEU A 304 -26.09 -1.79 30.27
N ASP A 305 -27.39 -1.95 30.49
CA ASP A 305 -27.93 -2.42 31.74
C ASP A 305 -27.39 -3.82 32.11
N GLY A 306 -27.11 -4.05 33.38
CA GLY A 306 -26.68 -5.36 33.87
C GLY A 306 -25.18 -5.60 33.91
N ASP A 307 -24.77 -6.87 33.90
CA ASP A 307 -23.40 -7.33 34.14
C ASP A 307 -22.71 -7.94 32.88
N ARG A 308 -23.44 -8.09 31.81
CA ARG A 308 -22.96 -8.64 30.52
C ARG A 308 -23.69 -8.02 29.35
N VAL A 309 -23.16 -8.23 28.16
CA VAL A 309 -23.85 -7.92 26.90
C VAL A 309 -24.86 -9.03 26.63
N GLU A 310 -26.10 -8.70 26.30
CA GLU A 310 -27.16 -9.68 26.04
C GLU A 310 -28.13 -9.21 24.94
N PRO A 311 -28.99 -10.10 24.38
CA PRO A 311 -29.86 -9.76 23.23
C PRO A 311 -30.77 -8.56 23.46
N GLY A 312 -31.15 -8.26 24.72
CA GLY A 312 -31.93 -7.06 25.07
C GLY A 312 -31.24 -5.74 24.68
N HIS A 313 -29.93 -5.73 24.53
CA HIS A 313 -29.14 -4.54 24.17
C HIS A 313 -29.02 -4.30 22.65
N LEU A 314 -29.45 -5.24 21.81
CA LEU A 314 -29.30 -5.14 20.34
C LEU A 314 -29.83 -3.84 19.73
N PRO A 315 -31.01 -3.31 20.13
CA PRO A 315 -31.47 -2.04 19.56
C PRO A 315 -30.49 -0.88 19.81
N ARG A 316 -29.91 -0.85 21.02
CA ARG A 316 -28.92 0.19 21.38
C ARG A 316 -27.56 -0.04 20.71
N LEU A 317 -27.11 -1.29 20.62
CA LEU A 317 -25.85 -1.64 19.95
C LEU A 317 -25.91 -1.33 18.46
N ARG A 318 -27.02 -1.62 17.78
CA ARG A 318 -27.23 -1.27 16.36
C ARG A 318 -27.22 0.25 16.13
N GLU A 319 -27.89 1.02 17.00
CA GLU A 319 -27.84 2.48 16.95
C GLU A 319 -26.40 3.02 17.07
N LEU A 320 -25.62 2.47 18.00
CA LEU A 320 -24.24 2.87 18.21
C LEU A 320 -23.33 2.42 17.05
N ALA A 321 -23.55 1.24 16.49
CA ALA A 321 -22.81 0.70 15.35
C ALA A 321 -23.04 1.53 14.08
N THR A 322 -24.28 1.92 13.79
CA THR A 322 -24.61 2.79 12.65
C THR A 322 -23.92 4.17 12.74
N ALA A 323 -23.58 4.62 13.95
CA ALA A 323 -22.88 5.89 14.18
C ALA A 323 -21.34 5.74 14.28
N ALA A 324 -20.81 4.59 13.87
CA ALA A 324 -19.38 4.28 13.86
C ALA A 324 -18.95 3.82 12.45
N ASP A 325 -17.72 4.11 12.09
CA ASP A 325 -17.12 3.64 10.82
C ASP A 325 -16.62 2.20 10.97
N THR A 326 -16.31 1.77 12.21
CA THR A 326 -15.85 0.42 12.53
C THR A 326 -16.34 0.01 13.91
N VAL A 327 -16.73 -1.26 14.02
CA VAL A 327 -17.09 -1.91 15.29
C VAL A 327 -15.99 -2.89 15.69
N VAL A 328 -15.50 -2.83 16.92
CA VAL A 328 -14.59 -3.82 17.54
C VAL A 328 -15.40 -4.61 18.56
N VAL A 329 -15.52 -5.91 18.37
CA VAL A 329 -16.30 -6.78 19.24
C VAL A 329 -15.39 -7.85 19.85
N GLY A 330 -15.51 -8.06 21.17
CA GLY A 330 -14.84 -9.18 21.83
C GLY A 330 -13.97 -8.83 23.03
N PRO A 331 -13.24 -7.69 23.07
CA PRO A 331 -12.34 -7.38 24.18
C PRO A 331 -13.04 -7.55 25.54
N GLY A 332 -12.70 -8.63 26.25
CA GLY A 332 -13.19 -8.93 27.60
C GLY A 332 -14.68 -9.26 27.72
N ILE A 333 -15.33 -9.69 26.64
CA ILE A 333 -16.79 -9.92 26.59
C ILE A 333 -17.22 -11.20 27.32
N GLY A 334 -16.30 -12.17 27.46
CA GLY A 334 -16.57 -13.48 28.06
C GLY A 334 -17.31 -14.44 27.12
N SER A 335 -17.58 -15.66 27.63
CA SER A 335 -18.13 -16.78 26.85
C SER A 335 -19.56 -17.16 27.24
N ASP A 336 -20.34 -16.26 27.86
CA ASP A 336 -21.74 -16.51 28.21
C ASP A 336 -22.57 -16.69 26.93
N GLU A 337 -23.47 -17.68 26.90
CA GLU A 337 -24.29 -18.04 25.74
C GLU A 337 -25.18 -16.88 25.27
N ALA A 338 -25.79 -16.14 26.19
CA ALA A 338 -26.60 -14.98 25.83
C ALA A 338 -25.73 -13.84 25.20
N THR A 339 -24.51 -13.67 25.71
CA THR A 339 -23.56 -12.72 25.16
C THR A 339 -23.15 -13.11 23.73
N LEU A 340 -22.81 -14.37 23.50
CA LEU A 340 -22.43 -14.85 22.16
C LEU A 340 -23.60 -14.76 21.17
N THR A 341 -24.84 -15.05 21.63
CA THR A 341 -26.06 -14.86 20.81
C THR A 341 -26.27 -13.38 20.42
N ALA A 342 -26.00 -12.45 21.35
CA ALA A 342 -26.11 -11.03 21.07
C ALA A 342 -25.03 -10.58 20.08
N VAL A 343 -23.78 -11.09 20.17
CA VAL A 343 -22.69 -10.83 19.25
C VAL A 343 -23.02 -11.35 17.85
N GLU A 344 -23.45 -12.61 17.73
CA GLU A 344 -23.85 -13.22 16.45
C GLU A 344 -24.94 -12.37 15.77
N SER A 345 -25.99 -11.99 16.51
CA SER A 345 -27.08 -11.17 15.98
C SER A 345 -26.62 -9.76 15.58
N LEU A 346 -25.66 -9.16 16.31
CA LEU A 346 -25.12 -7.85 15.96
C LEU A 346 -24.32 -7.93 14.66
N LEU A 347 -23.46 -8.95 14.51
CA LEU A 347 -22.63 -9.14 13.32
C LEU A 347 -23.44 -9.56 12.09
N ALA A 348 -24.49 -10.36 12.26
CA ALA A 348 -25.38 -10.77 11.17
C ALA A 348 -26.16 -9.60 10.56
N ASP A 349 -26.52 -8.60 11.38
CA ASP A 349 -27.29 -7.43 10.95
C ASP A 349 -26.41 -6.23 10.56
N HIS A 350 -25.08 -6.33 10.69
CA HIS A 350 -24.14 -5.25 10.40
C HIS A 350 -23.75 -5.28 8.94
N ASP A 351 -23.73 -4.11 8.28
CA ASP A 351 -23.34 -3.94 6.87
C ASP A 351 -21.99 -3.18 6.71
N GLY A 352 -21.38 -2.80 7.83
CA GLY A 352 -20.10 -2.08 7.88
C GLY A 352 -18.90 -2.99 8.10
N THR A 353 -17.80 -2.41 8.58
CA THR A 353 -16.61 -3.15 8.97
C THR A 353 -16.62 -3.51 10.44
N ALA A 354 -16.35 -4.78 10.77
CA ALA A 354 -16.24 -5.26 12.13
C ALA A 354 -14.92 -6.00 12.39
N VAL A 355 -14.23 -5.61 13.47
CA VAL A 355 -13.08 -6.35 14.02
C VAL A 355 -13.59 -7.27 15.11
N VAL A 356 -13.29 -8.57 14.99
CA VAL A 356 -13.74 -9.60 15.91
C VAL A 356 -12.54 -10.25 16.56
N ASP A 357 -12.49 -10.23 17.90
CA ASP A 357 -11.37 -10.77 18.68
C ASP A 357 -11.88 -11.61 19.87
N ALA A 358 -11.01 -12.40 20.43
CA ALA A 358 -11.25 -13.20 21.64
C ALA A 358 -12.49 -14.10 21.50
N GLU A 359 -13.30 -14.22 22.58
CA GLU A 359 -14.45 -15.12 22.62
C GLU A 359 -15.51 -14.81 21.55
N ALA A 360 -15.59 -13.56 21.06
CA ALA A 360 -16.51 -13.17 20.00
C ALA A 360 -16.23 -13.90 18.66
N LEU A 361 -15.02 -14.43 18.45
CA LEU A 361 -14.69 -15.24 17.28
C LEU A 361 -15.56 -16.50 17.14
N SER A 362 -16.03 -17.05 18.26
CA SER A 362 -16.93 -18.21 18.27
C SER A 362 -18.37 -17.89 17.86
N ALA A 363 -18.71 -16.61 17.80
CA ALA A 363 -20.03 -16.09 17.44
C ALA A 363 -20.03 -15.38 16.06
N VAL A 364 -19.02 -15.61 15.23
CA VAL A 364 -19.01 -15.13 13.83
C VAL A 364 -20.12 -15.87 13.07
N PRO A 365 -21.11 -15.16 12.49
CA PRO A 365 -22.20 -15.81 11.77
C PRO A 365 -21.71 -16.44 10.47
N ALA A 366 -22.39 -17.48 10.00
CA ALA A 366 -22.07 -18.15 8.75
C ALA A 366 -22.37 -17.26 7.52
N GLU A 367 -23.33 -16.35 7.63
CA GLU A 367 -23.72 -15.40 6.59
C GLU A 367 -23.83 -13.99 7.21
N THR A 368 -23.21 -13.02 6.59
CA THR A 368 -23.24 -11.60 6.99
C THR A 368 -22.84 -10.71 5.81
N ASP A 369 -23.40 -9.51 5.76
CA ASP A 369 -22.98 -8.45 4.85
C ASP A 369 -21.81 -7.61 5.42
N ALA A 370 -21.39 -7.89 6.66
CA ALA A 370 -20.26 -7.20 7.28
C ALA A 370 -18.93 -7.61 6.67
N ARG A 371 -18.06 -6.63 6.46
CA ARG A 371 -16.65 -6.88 6.19
C ARG A 371 -15.94 -7.21 7.50
N LEU A 372 -15.58 -8.47 7.67
CA LEU A 372 -15.00 -8.96 8.92
C LEU A 372 -13.47 -8.90 8.91
N LEU A 373 -12.88 -8.44 10.00
CA LEU A 373 -11.48 -8.61 10.34
C LEU A 373 -11.38 -9.41 11.63
N CYS A 374 -11.09 -10.70 11.50
CA CYS A 374 -10.95 -11.61 12.64
C CYS A 374 -9.47 -11.70 13.06
N THR A 375 -9.21 -11.61 14.38
CA THR A 375 -7.85 -11.59 14.93
C THR A 375 -7.53 -12.81 15.83
N PRO A 376 -7.75 -14.06 15.37
CA PRO A 376 -7.55 -15.25 16.21
C PRO A 376 -6.06 -15.48 16.50
N HIS A 377 -5.75 -15.93 17.73
CA HIS A 377 -4.51 -16.64 17.95
C HIS A 377 -4.61 -18.08 17.40
N ARG A 378 -3.52 -18.82 17.35
CA ARG A 378 -3.49 -20.18 16.75
C ARG A 378 -4.53 -21.14 17.32
N GLY A 379 -4.81 -21.05 18.62
CA GLY A 379 -5.82 -21.90 19.29
C GLY A 379 -7.25 -21.51 18.91
N GLU A 380 -7.55 -20.21 18.82
CA GLU A 380 -8.83 -19.68 18.35
C GLU A 380 -9.05 -20.02 16.89
N PHE A 381 -8.01 -19.89 16.04
CA PHE A 381 -8.10 -20.27 14.64
C PHE A 381 -8.41 -21.76 14.45
N ALA A 382 -7.81 -22.63 15.28
CA ALA A 382 -8.15 -24.04 15.27
C ALA A 382 -9.61 -24.30 15.75
N ALA A 383 -10.10 -23.54 16.75
CA ALA A 383 -11.48 -23.63 17.21
C ALA A 383 -12.49 -23.15 16.15
N MET A 384 -12.12 -22.21 15.28
CA MET A 384 -12.90 -21.78 14.11
C MET A 384 -12.92 -22.83 12.99
N GLY A 385 -12.13 -23.91 13.10
CA GLY A 385 -12.02 -24.96 12.07
C GLY A 385 -10.79 -24.84 11.17
N GLY A 386 -9.94 -23.85 11.38
CA GLY A 386 -8.71 -23.66 10.64
C GLY A 386 -7.57 -24.59 11.09
N ASP A 387 -6.55 -24.76 10.24
CA ASP A 387 -5.34 -25.54 10.57
C ASP A 387 -4.15 -24.61 10.83
N PRO A 388 -3.73 -24.38 12.10
CA PRO A 388 -2.60 -23.53 12.45
C PRO A 388 -1.24 -24.22 12.33
N SER A 389 -1.15 -25.46 11.83
CA SER A 389 0.07 -26.25 11.81
C SER A 389 1.11 -25.76 10.79
N GLY A 390 2.34 -26.26 10.91
CA GLY A 390 3.42 -25.94 9.99
C GLY A 390 4.18 -24.63 10.32
N ASP A 391 5.14 -24.31 9.45
CA ASP A 391 5.85 -23.03 9.47
C ASP A 391 4.97 -21.86 8.98
N ALA A 392 5.55 -20.66 8.89
CA ALA A 392 4.80 -19.47 8.51
C ALA A 392 4.25 -19.53 7.07
N GLU A 393 5.03 -20.10 6.14
CA GLU A 393 4.64 -20.20 4.73
C GLU A 393 3.50 -21.23 4.54
N ALA A 394 3.66 -22.43 5.10
CA ALA A 394 2.61 -23.46 5.05
C ALA A 394 1.32 -23.00 5.77
N ARG A 395 1.45 -22.23 6.86
CA ARG A 395 0.30 -21.64 7.54
C ARG A 395 -0.36 -20.54 6.69
N ALA A 396 0.42 -19.75 5.95
CA ALA A 396 -0.11 -18.72 5.08
C ALA A 396 -1.05 -19.32 4.01
N GLU A 397 -0.67 -20.43 3.40
CA GLU A 397 -1.50 -21.14 2.43
C GLU A 397 -2.82 -21.64 3.04
N ARG A 398 -2.78 -22.18 4.28
CA ARG A 398 -3.96 -22.66 4.98
C ARG A 398 -4.90 -21.56 5.44
N VAL A 399 -4.34 -20.44 5.91
CA VAL A 399 -5.14 -19.26 6.29
C VAL A 399 -5.83 -18.69 5.05
N ALA A 400 -5.12 -18.59 3.93
CA ALA A 400 -5.70 -18.15 2.67
C ALA A 400 -6.80 -19.10 2.14
N ALA A 401 -6.60 -20.42 2.25
CA ALA A 401 -7.63 -21.39 1.89
C ALA A 401 -8.86 -21.25 2.77
N PHE A 402 -8.69 -21.15 4.09
CA PHE A 402 -9.80 -20.98 5.04
C PHE A 402 -10.55 -19.66 4.81
N ALA A 403 -9.85 -18.55 4.55
CA ALA A 403 -10.49 -17.26 4.24
C ALA A 403 -11.36 -17.34 2.98
N ARG A 404 -10.92 -18.06 1.94
CA ARG A 404 -11.73 -18.30 0.73
C ARG A 404 -12.96 -19.14 0.99
N GLU A 405 -12.88 -20.12 1.89
CA GLU A 405 -13.97 -21.03 2.21
C GLU A 405 -15.06 -20.37 3.09
N THR A 406 -14.73 -19.33 3.84
CA THR A 406 -15.69 -18.62 4.69
C THR A 406 -16.76 -17.86 3.91
N GLY A 407 -16.60 -17.68 2.60
CA GLY A 407 -17.64 -17.16 1.69
C GLY A 407 -18.10 -15.73 1.93
N SER A 408 -17.50 -15.03 2.88
CA SER A 408 -17.76 -13.63 3.22
C SER A 408 -16.52 -12.78 2.95
N GLU A 409 -16.65 -11.45 2.91
CA GLU A 409 -15.51 -10.51 2.89
C GLU A 409 -14.73 -10.55 4.22
N THR A 410 -14.17 -11.73 4.52
CA THR A 410 -13.47 -11.99 5.79
C THR A 410 -11.96 -11.91 5.60
N THR A 411 -11.34 -11.01 6.33
CA THR A 411 -9.89 -10.96 6.54
C THR A 411 -9.54 -11.67 7.84
N LEU A 412 -8.59 -12.57 7.78
CA LEU A 412 -8.01 -13.23 8.95
C LEU A 412 -6.64 -12.64 9.27
N LEU A 413 -6.41 -12.31 10.54
CA LEU A 413 -5.11 -12.02 11.12
C LEU A 413 -4.79 -13.09 12.16
N VAL A 414 -4.15 -14.16 11.74
CA VAL A 414 -3.77 -15.28 12.63
C VAL A 414 -2.48 -14.94 13.36
N LYS A 415 -2.61 -14.68 14.67
CA LYS A 415 -1.52 -14.26 15.55
C LYS A 415 -0.48 -15.37 15.78
N GLY A 416 0.81 -14.99 15.81
CA GLY A 416 1.91 -15.91 16.09
C GLY A 416 3.29 -15.23 16.09
N PRO A 417 4.42 -15.96 16.16
CA PRO A 417 5.77 -15.37 15.99
C PRO A 417 5.97 -14.71 14.62
N THR A 418 5.22 -15.13 13.64
CA THR A 418 4.94 -14.45 12.37
C THR A 418 3.43 -14.46 12.23
N ASP A 419 2.82 -13.29 12.23
CA ASP A 419 1.40 -13.16 11.97
C ASP A 419 1.13 -13.39 10.48
N VAL A 420 0.02 -14.07 10.20
CA VAL A 420 -0.46 -14.31 8.84
C VAL A 420 -1.75 -13.53 8.63
N ILE A 421 -1.76 -12.70 7.62
CA ILE A 421 -2.91 -11.89 7.23
C ILE A 421 -3.39 -12.35 5.85
N SER A 422 -4.66 -12.72 5.72
CA SER A 422 -5.22 -13.09 4.41
C SER A 422 -6.72 -12.86 4.33
N ASP A 423 -7.16 -12.42 3.15
CA ASP A 423 -8.57 -12.37 2.72
C ASP A 423 -8.90 -13.50 1.72
N GLY A 424 -7.97 -14.42 1.49
CA GLY A 424 -8.08 -15.50 0.52
C GLY A 424 -7.46 -15.19 -0.85
N GLU A 425 -7.37 -13.93 -1.23
CA GLU A 425 -6.71 -13.46 -2.47
C GLU A 425 -5.30 -12.94 -2.17
N THR A 426 -5.22 -12.01 -1.25
CA THR A 426 -3.96 -11.41 -0.79
C THR A 426 -3.50 -12.06 0.52
N THR A 427 -2.22 -12.40 0.60
CA THR A 427 -1.62 -12.93 1.83
C THR A 427 -0.35 -12.16 2.19
N ARG A 428 -0.31 -11.63 3.41
CA ARG A 428 0.81 -10.84 3.95
C ARG A 428 1.32 -11.45 5.25
N LEU A 429 2.59 -11.21 5.57
CA LEU A 429 3.27 -11.72 6.77
C LEU A 429 3.83 -10.57 7.59
N ALA A 430 3.47 -10.45 8.86
CA ALA A 430 4.11 -9.51 9.78
C ALA A 430 5.08 -10.24 10.70
N ARG A 431 6.31 -9.71 10.83
CA ARG A 431 7.41 -10.33 11.59
C ARG A 431 7.95 -9.43 12.70
N THR A 432 7.27 -8.33 12.97
CA THR A 432 7.56 -7.47 14.11
C THR A 432 7.00 -8.08 15.39
N GLY A 433 7.55 -7.68 16.51
CA GLY A 433 7.17 -8.21 17.82
C GLY A 433 8.18 -9.21 18.39
N ASN A 434 8.07 -9.46 19.65
CA ASN A 434 8.99 -10.27 20.42
C ASN A 434 8.25 -11.16 21.45
N PRO A 435 8.93 -12.17 22.04
CA PRO A 435 8.30 -13.07 23.01
C PRO A 435 7.73 -12.37 24.26
N GLY A 436 8.23 -11.19 24.65
CA GLY A 436 7.71 -10.42 25.77
C GLY A 436 6.24 -9.98 25.58
N MET A 437 5.78 -9.94 24.33
CA MET A 437 4.37 -9.62 24.02
C MET A 437 3.38 -10.75 24.35
N THR A 438 3.83 -11.89 24.86
CA THR A 438 2.95 -12.98 25.32
C THR A 438 2.33 -12.72 26.69
N VAL A 439 2.02 -11.46 26.99
CA VAL A 439 1.33 -11.01 28.21
C VAL A 439 -0.13 -10.66 27.90
N GLY A 440 -0.98 -10.70 28.94
CA GLY A 440 -2.41 -10.36 28.76
C GLY A 440 -2.61 -8.91 28.30
N GLY A 441 -3.56 -8.72 27.38
CA GLY A 441 -3.96 -7.40 26.89
C GLY A 441 -3.32 -6.93 25.60
N THR A 442 -2.26 -7.58 25.10
CA THR A 442 -1.63 -7.23 23.82
C THR A 442 -2.54 -7.52 22.63
N GLY A 443 -3.38 -8.56 22.72
CA GLY A 443 -4.46 -8.84 21.76
C GLY A 443 -5.52 -7.73 21.72
N ASP A 444 -5.94 -7.24 22.90
CA ASP A 444 -6.90 -6.12 22.98
C ASP A 444 -6.31 -4.84 22.35
N VAL A 445 -5.03 -4.58 22.56
CA VAL A 445 -4.32 -3.47 21.90
C VAL A 445 -4.35 -3.66 20.38
N LEU A 446 -4.01 -4.83 19.86
CA LEU A 446 -4.06 -5.15 18.44
C LEU A 446 -5.47 -4.95 17.85
N ALA A 447 -6.50 -5.46 18.53
CA ALA A 447 -7.89 -5.31 18.09
C ALA A 447 -8.32 -3.82 18.02
N GLY A 448 -7.91 -3.02 19.00
CA GLY A 448 -8.16 -1.57 18.99
C GLY A 448 -7.43 -0.83 17.86
N VAL A 449 -6.15 -1.17 17.61
CA VAL A 449 -5.38 -0.62 16.47
C VAL A 449 -6.04 -1.02 15.15
N ALA A 450 -6.41 -2.29 15.00
CA ALA A 450 -7.09 -2.79 13.81
C ALA A 450 -8.41 -2.06 13.57
N GLY A 451 -9.19 -1.81 14.62
CA GLY A 451 -10.46 -1.05 14.55
C GLY A 451 -10.26 0.38 14.05
N ALA A 452 -9.26 1.10 14.58
CA ALA A 452 -8.96 2.47 14.12
C ALA A 452 -8.49 2.52 12.66
N LEU A 453 -7.69 1.55 12.25
CA LEU A 453 -7.17 1.49 10.88
C LEU A 453 -8.25 1.03 9.88
N ALA A 454 -9.12 0.10 10.26
CA ALA A 454 -10.21 -0.41 9.42
C ALA A 454 -11.32 0.63 9.16
N ALA A 455 -11.39 1.69 9.96
CA ALA A 455 -12.23 2.86 9.68
C ALA A 455 -11.76 3.69 8.46
N ARG A 456 -10.53 3.43 7.94
CA ARG A 456 -9.88 4.24 6.90
C ARG A 456 -9.27 3.41 5.77
N LEU A 457 -8.99 2.15 6.03
CA LEU A 457 -8.31 1.23 5.13
C LEU A 457 -9.20 0.00 4.88
N SER A 458 -8.94 -0.73 3.79
CA SER A 458 -9.55 -2.06 3.64
C SER A 458 -9.18 -2.97 4.81
N PRO A 459 -10.02 -3.94 5.18
CA PRO A 459 -9.77 -4.84 6.31
C PRO A 459 -8.39 -5.52 6.24
N THR A 460 -7.99 -6.01 5.06
CA THR A 460 -6.70 -6.68 4.85
C THR A 460 -5.51 -5.75 5.09
N ARG A 461 -5.60 -4.52 4.60
CA ARG A 461 -4.56 -3.52 4.82
C ARG A 461 -4.52 -3.05 6.27
N ALA A 462 -5.67 -2.84 6.88
CA ALA A 462 -5.79 -2.50 8.30
C ALA A 462 -5.17 -3.58 9.19
N ALA A 463 -5.47 -4.86 8.91
CA ALA A 463 -4.88 -6.00 9.62
C ALA A 463 -3.35 -6.04 9.48
N ALA A 464 -2.84 -5.85 8.26
CA ALA A 464 -1.40 -5.87 8.00
C ALA A 464 -0.67 -4.76 8.77
N VAL A 465 -1.13 -3.52 8.65
CA VAL A 465 -0.55 -2.37 9.37
C VAL A 465 -0.71 -2.52 10.88
N ALA A 466 -1.86 -3.02 11.37
CA ALA A 466 -2.10 -3.23 12.81
C ALA A 466 -1.11 -4.25 13.38
N ALA A 467 -0.93 -5.40 12.73
CA ALA A 467 0.03 -6.42 13.17
C ALA A 467 1.45 -5.85 13.22
N TRP A 468 1.88 -5.19 12.15
CA TRP A 468 3.22 -4.63 12.06
C TRP A 468 3.47 -3.52 13.09
N ALA A 469 2.55 -2.57 13.23
CA ALA A 469 2.69 -1.44 14.14
C ALA A 469 2.63 -1.86 15.62
N THR A 470 1.71 -2.79 15.97
CA THR A 470 1.61 -3.33 17.33
C THR A 470 2.88 -4.11 17.69
N GLY A 471 3.41 -4.91 16.74
CA GLY A 471 4.68 -5.61 16.92
C GLY A 471 5.85 -4.64 17.14
N ARG A 472 5.98 -3.59 16.31
CA ARG A 472 7.00 -2.55 16.48
C ARG A 472 6.89 -1.79 17.81
N ALA A 473 5.67 -1.49 18.24
CA ALA A 473 5.44 -0.90 19.54
C ALA A 473 5.89 -1.84 20.68
N GLY A 474 5.64 -3.15 20.52
CA GLY A 474 6.11 -4.19 21.42
C GLY A 474 7.62 -4.31 21.45
N ASP A 475 8.31 -4.23 20.30
CA ASP A 475 9.78 -4.23 20.23
C ASP A 475 10.36 -3.03 20.97
N THR A 476 9.80 -1.82 20.72
CA THR A 476 10.20 -0.60 21.44
C THR A 476 9.97 -0.70 22.96
N ALA A 477 8.87 -1.33 23.38
CA ALA A 477 8.57 -1.55 24.79
C ALA A 477 9.54 -2.56 25.42
N ALA A 478 9.88 -3.65 24.70
CA ALA A 478 10.83 -4.65 25.17
C ALA A 478 12.25 -4.11 25.32
N ASP A 479 12.68 -3.22 24.42
CA ASP A 479 13.98 -2.53 24.53
C ASP A 479 14.09 -1.70 25.83
N ARG A 480 12.96 -1.21 26.34
CA ARG A 480 12.90 -0.38 27.56
C ARG A 480 12.68 -1.19 28.84
N HIS A 481 11.86 -2.23 28.77
CA HIS A 481 11.33 -2.93 29.95
C HIS A 481 11.73 -4.40 30.02
N GLY A 482 12.34 -4.95 28.96
CA GLY A 482 12.69 -6.37 28.87
C GLY A 482 11.45 -7.26 29.05
N ASP A 483 11.61 -8.33 29.83
CA ASP A 483 10.53 -9.28 30.14
C ASP A 483 9.44 -8.70 31.06
N GLY A 484 9.61 -7.47 31.56
CA GLY A 484 8.65 -6.75 32.39
C GLY A 484 7.66 -5.88 31.57
N LEU A 485 7.66 -5.98 30.26
CA LEU A 485 6.76 -5.25 29.39
C LEU A 485 5.30 -5.62 29.70
N ALA A 486 4.40 -4.62 29.68
CA ALA A 486 2.96 -4.76 29.83
C ALA A 486 2.23 -4.18 28.60
N ALA A 487 0.98 -4.58 28.37
CA ALA A 487 0.16 -4.09 27.25
C ALA A 487 0.05 -2.55 27.20
N THR A 488 0.09 -1.89 28.37
CA THR A 488 0.04 -0.42 28.47
C THR A 488 1.31 0.26 27.91
N ASP A 489 2.44 -0.44 27.88
CA ASP A 489 3.68 0.12 27.32
C ASP A 489 3.62 0.22 25.80
N LEU A 490 2.88 -0.70 25.15
CA LEU A 490 2.60 -0.65 23.72
C LEU A 490 1.83 0.62 23.36
N LEU A 491 0.85 1.03 24.19
CA LEU A 491 0.06 2.24 23.95
C LEU A 491 0.91 3.50 23.86
N ALA A 492 2.01 3.56 24.64
CA ALA A 492 2.91 4.69 24.59
C ALA A 492 3.77 4.71 23.32
N ALA A 493 4.13 3.55 22.78
CA ALA A 493 4.99 3.41 21.61
C ALA A 493 4.22 3.40 20.27
N LEU A 494 2.90 3.13 20.27
CA LEU A 494 2.07 3.05 19.06
C LEU A 494 2.15 4.28 18.15
N PRO A 495 2.08 5.54 18.63
CA PRO A 495 2.13 6.70 17.75
C PRO A 495 3.43 6.80 16.95
N ASP A 496 4.56 6.40 17.56
CA ASP A 496 5.85 6.40 16.87
C ASP A 496 5.97 5.21 15.92
N ALA A 497 5.39 4.06 16.26
CA ALA A 497 5.34 2.88 15.39
C ALA A 497 4.51 3.11 14.12
N LEU A 498 3.46 3.93 14.20
CA LEU A 498 2.56 4.29 13.10
C LEU A 498 3.04 5.48 12.29
N ARG A 499 4.10 6.17 12.73
CA ARG A 499 4.67 7.30 12.00
C ARG A 499 5.61 6.79 10.92
N ASP A 500 5.42 7.28 9.70
CA ASP A 500 6.42 7.13 8.64
C ASP A 500 7.63 8.02 8.96
N THR A 501 8.72 7.42 9.43
CA THR A 501 9.93 8.15 9.82
C THR A 501 10.77 8.62 8.64
N GLU A 502 10.45 8.18 7.41
CA GLU A 502 11.19 8.55 6.20
C GLU A 502 10.48 9.62 5.35
N ALA A 503 9.28 10.07 5.74
CA ALA A 503 8.55 11.12 5.02
C ALA A 503 9.22 12.52 5.08
N GLY A 504 10.34 12.65 5.78
CA GLY A 504 11.09 13.89 5.99
C GLY A 504 12.57 13.82 5.62
N ALA A 505 13.03 12.77 4.92
CA ALA A 505 14.41 12.65 4.45
C ALA A 505 14.48 12.73 2.92
#